data_76e8d75700b61c394aa9fb99775819be
#
_entry.id   76e8d75700b61c394aa9fb99775819be
#
_cell.length_a   1.000
_cell.length_b   1.000
_cell.length_c   1.000
_cell.angle_alpha   90.00
_cell.angle_beta   90.00
_cell.angle_gamma   90.00
#
_symmetry.space_group_name_H-M   'P 1'
#
loop_
_entity.id
_entity.type
_entity.pdbx_description
1 polymer ?
#
loop_
_entity_poly.entity_id
_entity_poly.type
_entity_poly.pdbx_seq_one_letter_code
_entity_poly.pdbx_strand_id
1 'polypeptide(L)'
;MSPDEARKAAAEIDAKVLSNRKPPYSVAGGLFDAMQDAGGEIFKICNEELHYWKNRFLELEGIDIHNAAAVAVASLAQAVKEGIVSKDEMVMLNITGGGEKRFKSEKSDIFYLKPDLVLKPDTDKEEVVTKAKSLFAK
;
A
#
# COMPACT_ATOMS: atom_id res chain seq x y z
N MET A 1 -17.17 8.75 -12.43
CA MET A 1 -16.33 9.48 -11.46
C MET A 1 -15.45 10.47 -12.22
N SER A 2 -15.55 11.75 -11.93
CA SER A 2 -14.71 12.79 -12.53
C SER A 2 -13.25 12.66 -12.05
N PRO A 3 -12.26 13.25 -12.77
CA PRO A 3 -10.87 13.24 -12.32
C PRO A 3 -10.66 13.86 -10.94
N ASP A 4 -11.45 14.87 -10.56
CA ASP A 4 -11.34 15.53 -9.26
C ASP A 4 -11.95 14.70 -8.13
N GLU A 5 -13.08 14.04 -8.37
CA GLU A 5 -13.64 13.05 -7.42
C GLU A 5 -12.68 11.90 -7.19
N ALA A 6 -12.04 11.39 -8.26
CA ALA A 6 -11.04 10.33 -8.14
C ALA A 6 -9.81 10.76 -7.32
N ARG A 7 -9.36 12.03 -7.46
CA ARG A 7 -8.26 12.57 -6.65
C ARG A 7 -8.65 12.68 -5.18
N LYS A 8 -9.86 13.17 -4.88
CA LYS A 8 -10.37 13.28 -3.50
C LYS A 8 -10.46 11.90 -2.87
N ALA A 9 -11.10 10.95 -3.55
CA ALA A 9 -11.22 9.58 -3.05
C ALA A 9 -9.84 8.93 -2.80
N ALA A 10 -8.88 9.11 -3.71
CA ALA A 10 -7.52 8.59 -3.52
C ALA A 10 -6.77 9.26 -2.35
N ALA A 11 -7.09 10.51 -2.01
CA ALA A 11 -6.49 11.19 -0.87
C ALA A 11 -6.98 10.65 0.48
N GLU A 12 -8.17 10.08 0.52
CA GLU A 12 -8.78 9.51 1.73
C GLU A 12 -8.31 8.07 2.03
N ILE A 13 -7.71 7.39 1.06
CA ILE A 13 -7.23 6.02 1.22
C ILE A 13 -5.91 6.01 1.99
N ASP A 14 -5.82 5.23 3.08
CA ASP A 14 -4.61 5.09 3.87
C ASP A 14 -3.59 4.11 3.25
N ALA A 15 -4.06 3.12 2.49
CA ALA A 15 -3.21 2.24 1.67
C ALA A 15 -2.87 2.88 0.31
N LYS A 16 -2.30 4.07 0.31
CA LYS A 16 -2.07 4.92 -0.88
C LYS A 16 -1.33 4.22 -2.02
N VAL A 17 -0.43 3.31 -1.71
CA VAL A 17 0.34 2.53 -2.71
C VAL A 17 -0.53 1.60 -3.55
N LEU A 18 -1.74 1.26 -3.08
CA LEU A 18 -2.73 0.46 -3.83
C LEU A 18 -3.62 1.34 -4.72
N SER A 19 -3.54 2.68 -4.57
CA SER A 19 -4.37 3.61 -5.32
C SER A 19 -3.80 3.86 -6.70
N ASN A 20 -4.52 3.43 -7.74
CA ASN A 20 -4.19 3.71 -9.14
C ASN A 20 -5.42 4.20 -9.88
N ARG A 21 -5.37 5.42 -10.45
CA ARG A 21 -6.48 6.03 -11.18
C ARG A 21 -6.78 5.41 -12.54
N LYS A 22 -5.79 4.76 -13.15
CA LYS A 22 -5.91 4.05 -14.43
C LYS A 22 -5.18 2.71 -14.36
N PRO A 23 -5.68 1.77 -13.55
CA PRO A 23 -5.03 0.48 -13.44
C PRO A 23 -5.17 -0.29 -14.75
N PRO A 24 -4.11 -0.96 -15.22
CA PRO A 24 -4.14 -1.73 -16.47
C PRO A 24 -4.82 -3.11 -16.29
N TYR A 25 -5.88 -3.18 -15.50
CA TYR A 25 -6.52 -4.46 -15.15
C TYR A 25 -7.27 -5.10 -16.32
N SER A 26 -7.70 -4.31 -17.29
CA SER A 26 -8.43 -4.74 -18.49
C SER A 26 -7.55 -5.01 -19.72
N VAL A 27 -6.23 -4.97 -19.57
CA VAL A 27 -5.32 -5.36 -20.64
C VAL A 27 -5.44 -6.88 -20.86
N ALA A 28 -5.47 -7.32 -22.11
CA ALA A 28 -5.53 -8.76 -22.46
C ALA A 28 -4.39 -9.53 -21.76
N GLY A 29 -4.71 -10.63 -21.10
CA GLY A 29 -3.80 -11.38 -20.23
C GLY A 29 -3.50 -10.70 -18.89
N GLY A 30 -4.22 -9.62 -18.55
CA GLY A 30 -4.08 -8.89 -17.30
C GLY A 30 -4.86 -9.51 -16.13
N LEU A 31 -5.02 -8.69 -15.07
CA LEU A 31 -5.66 -9.14 -13.82
C LEU A 31 -7.08 -9.68 -14.03
N PHE A 32 -7.88 -9.03 -14.88
CA PHE A 32 -9.25 -9.45 -15.12
C PHE A 32 -9.31 -10.87 -15.70
N ASP A 33 -8.50 -11.15 -16.73
CA ASP A 33 -8.46 -12.48 -17.37
C ASP A 33 -7.95 -13.52 -16.38
N ALA A 34 -6.89 -13.23 -15.62
CA ALA A 34 -6.35 -14.14 -14.60
C ALA A 34 -7.38 -14.47 -13.50
N MET A 35 -8.17 -13.49 -13.07
CA MET A 35 -9.24 -13.71 -12.09
C MET A 35 -10.37 -14.55 -12.65
N GLN A 36 -10.75 -14.34 -13.92
CA GLN A 36 -11.76 -15.17 -14.59
C GLN A 36 -11.32 -16.65 -14.66
N ASP A 37 -10.06 -16.86 -15.05
CA ASP A 37 -9.51 -18.22 -15.18
C ASP A 37 -9.37 -18.94 -13.83
N ALA A 38 -8.98 -18.20 -12.78
CA ALA A 38 -8.74 -18.75 -11.45
C ALA A 38 -9.98 -18.78 -10.54
N GLY A 39 -11.10 -18.20 -10.96
CA GLY A 39 -12.27 -17.99 -10.09
C GLY A 39 -11.96 -17.03 -8.92
N GLY A 40 -11.05 -16.09 -9.14
CA GLY A 40 -10.62 -15.14 -8.11
C GLY A 40 -11.67 -14.09 -7.77
N GLU A 41 -11.54 -13.48 -6.59
CA GLU A 41 -12.44 -12.45 -6.08
C GLU A 41 -11.68 -11.22 -5.56
N ILE A 42 -12.34 -10.06 -5.57
CA ILE A 42 -11.80 -8.79 -5.04
C ILE A 42 -12.59 -8.35 -3.83
N PHE A 43 -11.90 -8.13 -2.71
CA PHE A 43 -12.50 -7.61 -1.49
C PHE A 43 -12.32 -6.10 -1.39
N LYS A 44 -13.33 -5.41 -0.87
CA LYS A 44 -13.31 -3.99 -0.58
C LYS A 44 -13.12 -3.77 0.91
N ILE A 45 -11.98 -3.21 1.29
CA ILE A 45 -11.61 -2.95 2.69
C ILE A 45 -11.62 -1.44 2.95
N CYS A 46 -12.29 -1.00 4.00
CA CYS A 46 -12.25 0.39 4.47
C CYS A 46 -11.04 0.66 5.36
N ASN A 47 -10.75 1.95 5.64
CA ASN A 47 -9.60 2.33 6.47
C ASN A 47 -9.72 1.78 7.91
N GLU A 48 -10.94 1.75 8.48
CA GLU A 48 -11.20 1.24 9.83
C GLU A 48 -10.85 -0.24 9.93
N GLU A 49 -11.28 -1.05 8.96
CA GLU A 49 -10.97 -2.48 8.88
C GLU A 49 -9.47 -2.72 8.69
N LEU A 50 -8.84 -1.93 7.81
CA LEU A 50 -7.40 -1.96 7.59
C LEU A 50 -6.65 -1.74 8.90
N HIS A 51 -6.97 -0.67 9.65
CA HIS A 51 -6.28 -0.34 10.90
C HIS A 51 -6.56 -1.37 12.00
N TYR A 52 -7.78 -1.87 12.10
CA TYR A 52 -8.12 -2.93 13.03
C TYR A 52 -7.26 -4.17 12.79
N TRP A 53 -7.23 -4.68 11.57
CA TRP A 53 -6.49 -5.90 11.24
C TRP A 53 -4.98 -5.70 11.24
N LYS A 54 -4.48 -4.51 10.94
CA LYS A 54 -3.07 -4.14 11.11
C LYS A 54 -2.62 -4.26 12.57
N ASN A 55 -3.40 -3.70 13.48
CA ASN A 55 -3.11 -3.77 14.91
C ASN A 55 -3.24 -5.20 15.42
N ARG A 56 -4.26 -5.92 14.98
CA ARG A 56 -4.48 -7.30 15.37
C ARG A 56 -3.35 -8.22 14.89
N PHE A 57 -2.82 -8.00 13.70
CA PHE A 57 -1.65 -8.71 13.19
C PHE A 57 -0.41 -8.44 14.04
N LEU A 58 -0.17 -7.18 14.41
CA LEU A 58 0.93 -6.80 15.31
C LEU A 58 0.81 -7.47 16.68
N GLU A 59 -0.39 -7.54 17.25
CA GLU A 59 -0.64 -8.21 18.56
C GLU A 59 -0.36 -9.71 18.50
N LEU A 60 -0.75 -10.38 17.43
CA LEU A 60 -0.65 -11.83 17.30
C LEU A 60 0.74 -12.29 16.84
N GLU A 61 1.34 -11.57 15.89
CA GLU A 61 2.59 -11.97 15.21
C GLU A 61 3.81 -11.17 15.68
N GLY A 62 3.61 -10.10 16.45
CA GLY A 62 4.69 -9.24 16.93
C GLY A 62 5.40 -8.41 15.85
N ILE A 63 4.82 -8.32 14.66
CA ILE A 63 5.42 -7.64 13.50
C ILE A 63 4.48 -6.54 13.01
N ASP A 64 5.00 -5.31 12.88
CA ASP A 64 4.29 -4.23 12.22
C ASP A 64 4.30 -4.45 10.70
N ILE A 65 3.13 -4.36 10.07
CA ILE A 65 2.98 -4.49 8.62
C ILE A 65 2.56 -3.16 7.98
N HIS A 66 2.88 -2.99 6.70
CA HIS A 66 2.44 -1.82 5.95
C HIS A 66 0.92 -1.86 5.70
N ASN A 67 0.32 -0.69 5.45
CA ASN A 67 -1.11 -0.58 5.20
C ASN A 67 -1.58 -1.46 4.04
N ALA A 68 -0.79 -1.57 2.97
CA ALA A 68 -1.11 -2.45 1.85
C ALA A 68 -1.17 -3.94 2.25
N ALA A 69 -0.23 -4.40 3.08
CA ALA A 69 -0.25 -5.77 3.61
C ALA A 69 -1.42 -5.99 4.58
N ALA A 70 -1.79 -4.96 5.36
CA ALA A 70 -2.95 -5.02 6.24
C ALA A 70 -4.28 -5.18 5.48
N VAL A 71 -4.38 -4.63 4.26
CA VAL A 71 -5.53 -4.88 3.37
C VAL A 71 -5.64 -6.36 3.03
N ALA A 72 -4.52 -7.06 2.77
CA ALA A 72 -4.55 -8.51 2.50
C ALA A 72 -5.00 -9.31 3.72
N VAL A 73 -4.57 -8.94 4.94
CA VAL A 73 -5.05 -9.57 6.19
C VAL A 73 -6.54 -9.35 6.39
N ALA A 74 -7.01 -8.11 6.19
CA ALA A 74 -8.43 -7.77 6.30
C ALA A 74 -9.28 -8.52 5.26
N SER A 75 -8.79 -8.65 4.03
CA SER A 75 -9.47 -9.40 2.96
C SER A 75 -9.61 -10.89 3.30
N LEU A 76 -8.57 -11.50 3.86
CA LEU A 76 -8.65 -12.88 4.34
C LEU A 76 -9.69 -13.03 5.46
N ALA A 77 -9.69 -12.11 6.41
CA ALA A 77 -10.67 -12.13 7.50
C ALA A 77 -12.11 -11.98 6.98
N GLN A 78 -12.32 -11.12 5.99
CA GLN A 78 -13.61 -10.98 5.32
C GLN A 78 -14.00 -12.27 4.59
N ALA A 79 -13.09 -12.88 3.81
CA ALA A 79 -13.33 -14.12 3.09
C ALA A 79 -13.74 -15.27 4.03
N VAL A 80 -13.08 -15.40 5.18
CA VAL A 80 -13.44 -16.39 6.21
C VAL A 80 -14.81 -16.10 6.82
N LYS A 81 -15.10 -14.82 7.11
CA LYS A 81 -16.39 -14.40 7.67
C LYS A 81 -17.55 -14.67 6.71
N GLU A 82 -17.34 -14.49 5.41
CA GLU A 82 -18.32 -14.71 4.36
C GLU A 82 -18.42 -16.18 3.94
N GLY A 83 -17.57 -17.06 4.49
CA GLY A 83 -17.55 -18.49 4.19
C GLY A 83 -16.96 -18.84 2.82
N ILE A 84 -16.26 -17.90 2.17
CA ILE A 84 -15.54 -18.12 0.91
C ILE A 84 -14.31 -18.99 1.15
N VAL A 85 -13.65 -18.78 2.29
CA VAL A 85 -12.52 -19.59 2.76
C VAL A 85 -12.93 -20.35 4.02
N SER A 86 -12.80 -21.67 3.98
CA SER A 86 -13.06 -22.55 5.13
C SER A 86 -11.93 -22.45 6.15
N LYS A 87 -12.26 -22.71 7.44
CA LYS A 87 -11.26 -22.74 8.52
C LYS A 87 -10.25 -23.88 8.37
N ASP A 88 -10.62 -24.92 7.62
CA ASP A 88 -9.79 -26.11 7.39
C ASP A 88 -8.97 -26.02 6.10
N GLU A 89 -9.12 -24.95 5.33
CA GLU A 89 -8.35 -24.73 4.12
C GLU A 89 -6.95 -24.20 4.41
N MET A 90 -5.99 -24.68 3.63
CA MET A 90 -4.63 -24.16 3.63
C MET A 90 -4.57 -22.86 2.80
N VAL A 91 -4.33 -21.74 3.46
CA VAL A 91 -4.27 -20.41 2.84
C VAL A 91 -2.86 -19.90 2.81
N MET A 92 -2.39 -19.44 1.66
CA MET A 92 -1.16 -18.67 1.53
C MET A 92 -1.49 -17.18 1.52
N LEU A 93 -1.16 -16.49 2.63
CA LEU A 93 -1.30 -15.04 2.73
C LEU A 93 0.03 -14.36 2.42
N ASN A 94 0.06 -13.52 1.39
CA ASN A 94 1.27 -12.81 0.99
C ASN A 94 1.40 -11.46 1.72
N ILE A 95 2.31 -11.38 2.69
CA ILE A 95 2.66 -10.17 3.43
C ILE A 95 3.86 -9.50 2.77
N THR A 96 3.60 -8.50 1.93
CA THR A 96 4.59 -7.89 1.05
C THR A 96 5.44 -6.78 1.68
N GLY A 97 5.16 -6.38 2.94
CA GLY A 97 5.94 -5.35 3.61
C GLY A 97 5.57 -5.14 5.07
N GLY A 98 6.59 -4.87 5.88
CA GLY A 98 6.44 -4.62 7.31
C GLY A 98 7.78 -4.70 8.05
N GLY A 99 7.74 -4.61 9.38
CA GLY A 99 8.90 -4.70 10.26
C GLY A 99 9.76 -3.43 10.30
N GLU A 100 9.32 -2.33 9.69
CA GLU A 100 10.12 -1.11 9.61
C GLU A 100 10.33 -0.45 10.99
N LYS A 101 9.31 -0.46 11.84
CA LYS A 101 9.42 0.11 13.20
C LYS A 101 10.39 -0.69 14.04
N ARG A 102 10.28 -2.01 14.00
CA ARG A 102 11.19 -2.92 14.71
C ARG A 102 12.61 -2.76 14.20
N PHE A 103 12.81 -2.77 12.88
CA PHE A 103 14.11 -2.56 12.26
C PHE A 103 14.75 -1.24 12.71
N LYS A 104 14.02 -0.13 12.70
CA LYS A 104 14.51 1.18 13.15
C LYS A 104 14.86 1.19 14.65
N SER A 105 14.11 0.46 15.49
CA SER A 105 14.39 0.40 16.92
C SER A 105 15.60 -0.47 17.28
N GLU A 106 15.81 -1.56 16.54
CA GLU A 106 16.91 -2.50 16.77
C GLU A 106 18.23 -2.04 16.14
N LYS A 107 18.19 -1.19 15.12
CA LYS A 107 19.32 -0.74 14.30
C LYS A 107 19.54 0.77 14.42
N SER A 108 19.89 1.22 15.62
CA SER A 108 20.16 2.64 15.89
C SER A 108 21.38 3.20 15.19
N ASP A 109 22.29 2.33 14.73
CA ASP A 109 23.52 2.64 14.01
C ASP A 109 23.32 2.80 12.49
N ILE A 110 22.13 2.53 11.98
CA ILE A 110 21.85 2.69 10.55
C ILE A 110 21.72 4.15 10.18
N PHE A 111 22.55 4.55 9.22
CA PHE A 111 22.49 5.87 8.62
C PHE A 111 21.38 5.92 7.56
N TYR A 112 20.36 6.72 7.83
CA TYR A 112 19.31 6.99 6.85
C TYR A 112 19.70 8.20 5.99
N LEU A 113 19.87 7.97 4.70
CA LEU A 113 20.05 9.05 3.74
C LEU A 113 18.79 9.92 3.73
N LYS A 114 19.01 11.22 3.95
CA LYS A 114 17.96 12.23 3.77
C LYS A 114 18.13 12.86 2.39
N PRO A 115 17.03 13.16 1.69
CA PRO A 115 17.13 13.88 0.43
C PRO A 115 17.68 15.28 0.68
N ASP A 116 18.65 15.73 -0.11
CA ASP A 116 19.20 17.09 -0.05
C ASP A 116 18.19 18.13 -0.51
N LEU A 117 17.24 17.72 -1.35
CA LEU A 117 16.19 18.58 -1.88
C LEU A 117 14.89 17.79 -2.02
N VAL A 118 13.80 18.36 -1.51
CA VAL A 118 12.43 17.86 -1.69
C VAL A 118 11.64 18.94 -2.45
N LEU A 119 11.08 18.56 -3.58
CA LEU A 119 10.25 19.42 -4.42
C LEU A 119 8.80 18.93 -4.42
N LYS A 120 7.86 19.87 -4.51
CA LYS A 120 6.45 19.54 -4.71
C LYS A 120 6.19 19.19 -6.19
N PRO A 121 5.17 18.37 -6.52
CA PRO A 121 4.85 18.02 -7.90
C PRO A 121 4.50 19.22 -8.81
N ASP A 122 4.04 20.31 -8.22
CA ASP A 122 3.63 21.56 -8.86
C ASP A 122 4.69 22.65 -8.79
N THR A 123 5.93 22.34 -8.35
CA THR A 123 7.03 23.31 -8.31
C THR A 123 7.38 23.75 -9.73
N ASP A 124 7.52 25.07 -9.91
CA ASP A 124 7.87 25.66 -11.20
C ASP A 124 9.22 25.18 -11.73
N LYS A 125 9.34 25.04 -13.04
CA LYS A 125 10.55 24.51 -13.70
C LYS A 125 11.80 25.35 -13.40
N GLU A 126 11.67 26.67 -13.38
CA GLU A 126 12.80 27.58 -13.12
C GLU A 126 13.26 27.47 -11.65
N GLU A 127 12.32 27.32 -10.73
CA GLU A 127 12.61 27.06 -9.33
C GLU A 127 13.32 25.71 -9.13
N VAL A 128 12.87 24.65 -9.82
CA VAL A 128 13.53 23.33 -9.81
C VAL A 128 14.98 23.45 -10.24
N VAL A 129 15.23 24.11 -11.37
CA VAL A 129 16.59 24.30 -11.93
C VAL A 129 17.46 25.12 -10.97
N THR A 130 16.94 26.18 -10.40
CA THR A 130 17.66 27.04 -9.46
C THR A 130 18.06 26.30 -8.20
N LYS A 131 17.12 25.57 -7.57
CA LYS A 131 17.37 24.76 -6.38
C LYS A 131 18.35 23.61 -6.66
N ALA A 132 18.20 22.92 -7.81
CA ALA A 132 19.13 21.87 -8.20
C ALA A 132 20.55 22.41 -8.40
N LYS A 133 20.72 23.54 -9.09
CA LYS A 133 22.03 24.17 -9.26
C LYS A 133 22.68 24.56 -7.93
N SER A 134 21.92 25.06 -6.96
CA SER A 134 22.45 25.43 -5.65
C SER A 134 23.05 24.26 -4.86
N LEU A 135 22.64 23.03 -5.12
CA LEU A 135 23.21 21.84 -4.49
C LEU A 135 24.63 21.53 -4.97
N PHE A 136 24.98 21.97 -6.20
CA PHE A 136 26.28 21.70 -6.83
C PHE A 136 27.17 22.94 -6.91
N ALA A 137 26.64 24.10 -6.49
CA ALA A 137 27.44 25.32 -6.37
C ALA A 137 28.26 25.27 -5.06
N LYS A 138 29.41 24.62 -5.13
CA LYS A 138 30.48 24.71 -4.11
C LYS A 138 31.59 25.60 -4.61
#